data_b70291f00fbf08b05b73f2cacf993f79
#
_entry.id   b70291f00fbf08b05b73f2cacf993f79
#
_cell.length_a   1.000
_cell.length_b   1.000
_cell.length_c   1.000
_cell.angle_alpha   90.00
_cell.angle_beta   90.00
_cell.angle_gamma   90.00
#
_symmetry.space_group_name_H-M   'P 1'
#
loop_
_entity.id
_entity.type
_entity.pdbx_description
1 polymer ?
#
loop_
_entity_poly.entity_id
_entity_poly.type
_entity_poly.pdbx_seq_one_letter_code
_entity_poly.pdbx_strand_id
1 'polypeptide(L)'
;MGLQASDMIRESPSSSHGVAVHPLRRLVPAAALLAIIAAIGVAGYTVIERWSLLDAAYMVVITLFTIGFAEVHPLSVPGKFFTMLIAVTGVGTAVYAAGRAVEIIVEGEMLGYRRKRSMADKIARLEGHYIICGFGRVGHQVAEALENSGFSCVVIDSRQETTGELEARGAPYIVGDATNDHTLVQAGIHQARGLIACSDSDVANVYVTLSARALNPSLHIVARAGHPETEKKLIMAGANRVISPYLIAGRRMAALATRPVTSDFLDLVTHGGQVEFSMYEMTVPENSLLVFKTLAEADIRGTTGATVLAIRKPDGSFDLQPSSLSRICGHDLLVVLGTLEQIEKLQKMMES
;
A
#
# COMPACT_ATOMS: atom_id res chain seq x y z
N MET A 1 6.33 39.20 43.03
CA MET A 1 7.23 38.02 43.12
C MET A 1 6.52 36.91 42.39
N GLY A 2 6.62 36.66 41.15
CA GLY A 2 7.81 36.64 40.26
C GLY A 2 8.34 35.25 40.20
N LEU A 3 7.92 34.45 39.23
CA LEU A 3 8.82 33.49 38.59
C LEU A 3 8.15 32.93 37.31
N GLN A 4 8.78 33.26 36.23
CA GLN A 4 8.60 32.79 34.87
C GLN A 4 8.84 31.28 34.79
N ALA A 5 8.00 30.55 34.06
CA ALA A 5 8.32 29.26 33.53
C ALA A 5 8.43 29.40 32.00
N SER A 6 9.63 29.23 31.53
CA SER A 6 10.12 29.39 30.17
C SER A 6 9.51 28.36 29.24
N ASP A 7 9.07 28.83 28.12
CA ASP A 7 8.79 28.09 26.90
C ASP A 7 9.97 27.22 26.49
N MET A 8 9.75 25.91 26.39
CA MET A 8 10.60 24.99 25.67
C MET A 8 9.87 24.53 24.44
N ILE A 9 9.86 25.38 23.42
CA ILE A 9 9.49 25.03 22.06
C ILE A 9 10.55 24.04 21.55
N ARG A 10 10.21 22.76 21.52
CA ARG A 10 10.98 21.76 20.79
C ARG A 10 10.73 22.00 19.30
N GLU A 11 11.69 22.62 18.66
CA GLU A 11 11.82 22.61 17.21
C GLU A 11 11.91 21.15 16.73
N SER A 12 10.90 20.69 15.99
CA SER A 12 10.97 19.49 15.21
C SER A 12 11.98 19.71 14.07
N PRO A 13 12.89 18.74 13.79
CA PRO A 13 13.78 18.86 12.65
C PRO A 13 12.95 18.87 11.37
N SER A 14 13.06 19.95 10.63
CA SER A 14 12.52 20.10 9.28
C SER A 14 12.99 18.91 8.42
N SER A 15 12.06 18.05 8.06
CA SER A 15 12.26 17.05 7.01
C SER A 15 12.53 17.78 5.71
N SER A 16 13.81 17.89 5.34
CA SER A 16 14.22 18.27 4.01
C SER A 16 13.67 17.21 3.07
N HIS A 17 12.58 17.51 2.41
CA HIS A 17 12.10 16.78 1.25
C HIS A 17 13.18 16.91 0.16
N GLY A 18 14.08 15.94 0.12
CA GLY A 18 14.99 15.75 -0.98
C GLY A 18 14.13 15.48 -2.21
N VAL A 19 13.86 16.52 -3.00
CA VAL A 19 13.29 16.40 -4.34
C VAL A 19 14.17 15.41 -5.09
N ALA A 20 13.64 14.24 -5.39
CA ALA A 20 14.31 13.23 -6.21
C ALA A 20 14.60 13.86 -7.56
N VAL A 21 15.78 14.43 -7.73
CA VAL A 21 16.23 15.06 -8.97
C VAL A 21 16.35 13.94 -10.00
N HIS A 22 15.50 13.97 -11.01
CA HIS A 22 15.50 13.01 -12.12
C HIS A 22 16.95 12.79 -12.58
N PRO A 23 17.47 11.56 -12.65
CA PRO A 23 18.89 11.28 -12.95
C PRO A 23 19.36 11.94 -14.27
N LEU A 24 18.46 12.11 -15.23
CA LEU A 24 18.71 12.84 -16.48
C LEU A 24 19.07 14.34 -16.29
N ARG A 25 18.66 14.99 -15.21
CA ARG A 25 19.05 16.37 -14.92
C ARG A 25 20.55 16.53 -14.66
N ARG A 26 21.23 15.46 -14.28
CA ARG A 26 22.70 15.46 -14.06
C ARG A 26 23.49 15.52 -15.37
N LEU A 27 22.88 15.16 -16.53
CA LEU A 27 23.48 15.25 -17.85
C LEU A 27 23.30 16.62 -18.48
N VAL A 28 22.33 17.42 -18.05
CA VAL A 28 22.01 18.74 -18.64
C VAL A 28 23.22 19.67 -18.68
N PRO A 29 24.03 19.86 -17.63
CA PRO A 29 25.16 20.77 -17.68
C PRO A 29 26.25 20.31 -18.64
N ALA A 30 26.52 19.00 -18.75
CA ALA A 30 27.50 18.47 -19.71
C ALA A 30 27.01 18.62 -21.16
N ALA A 31 25.74 18.34 -21.42
CA ALA A 31 25.11 18.53 -22.72
C ALA A 31 25.09 20.01 -23.13
N ALA A 32 24.76 20.90 -22.18
CA ALA A 32 24.80 22.36 -22.45
C ALA A 32 26.20 22.84 -22.76
N LEU A 33 27.21 22.41 -22.01
CA LEU A 33 28.60 22.75 -22.27
C LEU A 33 29.06 22.26 -23.67
N LEU A 34 28.70 21.01 -24.02
CA LEU A 34 29.01 20.46 -25.36
C LEU A 34 28.34 21.26 -26.46
N ALA A 35 27.08 21.66 -26.28
CA ALA A 35 26.37 22.51 -27.25
C ALA A 35 27.01 23.90 -27.39
N ILE A 36 27.49 24.49 -26.29
CA ILE A 36 28.21 25.77 -26.30
C ILE A 36 29.53 25.62 -27.08
N ILE A 37 30.32 24.56 -26.78
CA ILE A 37 31.57 24.29 -27.49
C ILE A 37 31.31 24.08 -28.98
N ALA A 38 30.27 23.35 -29.35
CA ALA A 38 29.86 23.15 -30.74
C ALA A 38 29.50 24.48 -31.43
N ALA A 39 28.72 25.33 -30.80
CA ALA A 39 28.35 26.64 -31.31
C ALA A 39 29.57 27.55 -31.48
N ILE A 40 30.50 27.58 -30.52
CA ILE A 40 31.76 28.31 -30.61
C ILE A 40 32.61 27.74 -31.75
N GLY A 41 32.67 26.42 -31.91
CA GLY A 41 33.39 25.77 -33.00
C GLY A 41 32.89 26.18 -34.40
N VAL A 42 31.56 26.12 -34.60
CA VAL A 42 30.93 26.53 -35.86
C VAL A 42 31.20 28.00 -36.12
N ALA A 43 30.99 28.89 -35.13
CA ALA A 43 31.26 30.30 -35.28
C ALA A 43 32.73 30.59 -35.57
N GLY A 44 33.65 29.91 -34.91
CA GLY A 44 35.09 30.07 -35.11
C GLY A 44 35.53 29.68 -36.52
N TYR A 45 35.12 28.55 -37.07
CA TYR A 45 35.47 28.16 -38.44
C TYR A 45 34.85 29.09 -39.49
N THR A 46 33.63 29.58 -39.28
CA THR A 46 33.01 30.55 -40.20
C THR A 46 33.73 31.88 -40.18
N VAL A 47 34.27 32.34 -39.06
CA VAL A 47 34.98 33.63 -38.93
C VAL A 47 36.45 33.51 -39.32
N ILE A 48 37.17 32.48 -38.85
CA ILE A 48 38.62 32.33 -39.04
C ILE A 48 38.91 31.84 -40.47
N GLU A 49 38.19 30.79 -40.89
CA GLU A 49 38.44 30.12 -42.17
C GLU A 49 37.49 30.57 -43.29
N ARG A 50 36.46 31.38 -42.96
CA ARG A 50 35.40 31.85 -43.87
C ARG A 50 34.66 30.71 -44.57
N TRP A 51 34.53 29.55 -43.88
CA TRP A 51 33.82 28.38 -44.41
C TRP A 51 32.31 28.58 -44.40
N SER A 52 31.61 27.78 -45.20
CA SER A 52 30.17 27.73 -45.14
C SER A 52 29.70 27.19 -43.78
N LEU A 53 28.50 27.56 -43.37
CA LEU A 53 27.93 27.09 -42.08
C LEU A 53 27.90 25.55 -42.05
N LEU A 54 27.63 24.90 -43.17
CA LEU A 54 27.55 23.45 -43.28
C LEU A 54 28.93 22.79 -43.10
N ASP A 55 29.98 23.32 -43.76
CA ASP A 55 31.34 22.80 -43.64
C ASP A 55 31.89 22.99 -42.23
N ALA A 56 31.63 24.15 -41.64
CA ALA A 56 32.00 24.42 -40.27
C ALA A 56 31.31 23.49 -39.27
N ALA A 57 29.99 23.25 -39.41
CA ALA A 57 29.24 22.32 -38.59
C ALA A 57 29.73 20.88 -38.77
N TYR A 58 29.98 20.46 -40.02
CA TYR A 58 30.51 19.13 -40.30
C TYR A 58 31.88 18.90 -39.64
N MET A 59 32.82 19.88 -39.76
CA MET A 59 34.13 19.81 -39.12
C MET A 59 34.01 19.69 -37.57
N VAL A 60 33.12 20.47 -36.97
CA VAL A 60 32.85 20.39 -35.51
C VAL A 60 32.34 19.01 -35.10
N VAL A 61 31.38 18.47 -35.87
CA VAL A 61 30.83 17.14 -35.56
C VAL A 61 31.89 16.06 -35.66
N ILE A 62 32.66 15.99 -36.74
CA ILE A 62 33.69 14.94 -36.87
C ILE A 62 34.84 15.08 -35.87
N THR A 63 35.07 16.29 -35.36
CA THR A 63 36.05 16.55 -34.29
C THR A 63 35.53 16.14 -32.91
N LEU A 64 34.33 16.58 -32.54
CA LEU A 64 33.73 16.33 -31.23
C LEU A 64 33.41 14.84 -31.02
N PHE A 65 32.95 14.17 -32.08
CA PHE A 65 32.64 12.72 -32.02
C PHE A 65 33.86 11.84 -32.33
N THR A 66 35.05 12.45 -32.45
CA THR A 66 36.33 11.71 -32.65
C THR A 66 36.32 10.86 -33.93
N ILE A 67 35.58 11.25 -34.98
CA ILE A 67 35.49 10.51 -36.23
C ILE A 67 36.79 10.69 -37.03
N GLY A 68 37.28 11.93 -37.15
CA GLY A 68 38.63 12.25 -37.62
C GLY A 68 38.95 11.85 -39.05
N PHE A 69 37.99 11.96 -39.99
CA PHE A 69 38.24 11.57 -41.39
C PHE A 69 39.34 12.36 -42.08
N ALA A 70 39.19 13.67 -42.18
CA ALA A 70 40.12 14.60 -42.75
C ALA A 70 39.65 16.04 -42.52
N GLU A 71 40.52 17.01 -42.73
CA GLU A 71 40.15 18.43 -42.78
C GLU A 71 39.19 18.67 -43.96
N VAL A 72 38.06 19.39 -43.74
CA VAL A 72 37.09 19.68 -44.78
C VAL A 72 37.70 20.52 -45.89
N HIS A 73 38.54 21.50 -45.50
CA HIS A 73 39.40 22.31 -46.35
C HIS A 73 40.73 22.53 -45.65
N PRO A 74 41.83 22.88 -46.38
CA PRO A 74 43.12 23.15 -45.75
C PRO A 74 43.02 24.29 -44.73
N LEU A 75 43.44 24.01 -43.49
CA LEU A 75 43.41 24.96 -42.40
C LEU A 75 44.56 25.95 -42.43
N SER A 76 44.26 27.21 -42.17
CA SER A 76 45.26 28.23 -41.88
C SER A 76 45.99 27.95 -40.56
N VAL A 77 47.12 28.61 -40.30
CA VAL A 77 47.84 28.46 -39.01
C VAL A 77 46.96 28.81 -37.82
N PRO A 78 46.19 29.92 -37.82
CA PRO A 78 45.23 30.21 -36.76
C PRO A 78 44.13 29.14 -36.63
N GLY A 79 43.64 28.63 -37.76
CA GLY A 79 42.63 27.55 -37.76
C GLY A 79 43.12 26.26 -37.13
N LYS A 80 44.38 25.88 -37.35
CA LYS A 80 44.99 24.72 -36.72
C LYS A 80 45.03 24.84 -35.21
N PHE A 81 45.44 25.99 -34.67
CA PHE A 81 45.42 26.25 -33.24
C PHE A 81 44.00 26.21 -32.67
N PHE A 82 43.05 26.81 -33.39
CA PHE A 82 41.63 26.77 -32.98
C PHE A 82 41.07 25.33 -32.96
N THR A 83 41.38 24.53 -33.97
CA THR A 83 41.00 23.14 -34.04
C THR A 83 41.58 22.33 -32.87
N MET A 84 42.87 22.52 -32.54
CA MET A 84 43.47 21.88 -31.37
C MET A 84 42.76 22.25 -30.07
N LEU A 85 42.37 23.50 -29.88
CA LEU A 85 41.64 23.94 -28.70
C LEU A 85 40.26 23.30 -28.64
N ILE A 86 39.49 23.29 -29.74
CA ILE A 86 38.18 22.68 -29.83
C ILE A 86 38.30 21.16 -29.63
N ALA A 87 39.31 20.48 -30.16
CA ALA A 87 39.51 19.07 -30.02
C ALA A 87 39.76 18.70 -28.50
N VAL A 88 40.69 19.39 -27.87
CA VAL A 88 41.01 19.11 -26.44
C VAL A 88 39.80 19.37 -25.52
N THR A 89 39.16 20.53 -25.66
CA THR A 89 38.05 20.91 -24.81
C THR A 89 36.77 20.12 -25.12
N GLY A 90 36.50 19.93 -26.40
CA GLY A 90 35.26 19.27 -26.86
C GLY A 90 35.29 17.76 -26.65
N VAL A 91 36.40 17.08 -27.03
CA VAL A 91 36.54 15.64 -26.77
C VAL A 91 36.57 15.35 -25.28
N GLY A 92 37.29 16.16 -24.49
CA GLY A 92 37.29 16.03 -23.03
C GLY A 92 35.89 16.12 -22.43
N THR A 93 35.09 17.09 -22.89
CA THR A 93 33.68 17.26 -22.45
C THR A 93 32.81 16.10 -22.91
N ALA A 94 32.99 15.59 -24.13
CA ALA A 94 32.21 14.46 -24.65
C ALA A 94 32.50 13.17 -23.88
N VAL A 95 33.78 12.88 -23.59
CA VAL A 95 34.19 11.73 -22.78
C VAL A 95 33.63 11.85 -21.35
N TYR A 96 33.69 13.03 -20.73
CA TYR A 96 33.09 13.28 -19.42
C TYR A 96 31.58 13.04 -19.45
N ALA A 97 30.86 13.53 -20.43
CA ALA A 97 29.42 13.33 -20.59
C ALA A 97 29.06 11.83 -20.74
N ALA A 98 29.83 11.10 -21.56
CA ALA A 98 29.68 9.67 -21.74
C ALA A 98 29.91 8.90 -20.42
N GLY A 99 30.97 9.24 -19.68
CA GLY A 99 31.26 8.66 -18.37
C GLY A 99 30.10 8.86 -17.38
N ARG A 100 29.52 10.08 -17.34
CA ARG A 100 28.36 10.39 -16.52
C ARG A 100 27.11 9.61 -16.92
N ALA A 101 26.89 9.38 -18.22
CA ALA A 101 25.78 8.57 -18.70
C ALA A 101 25.90 7.10 -18.24
N VAL A 102 27.10 6.53 -18.36
CA VAL A 102 27.40 5.16 -17.88
C VAL A 102 27.21 5.07 -16.35
N GLU A 103 27.68 6.05 -15.60
CA GLU A 103 27.53 6.10 -14.14
C GLU A 103 26.04 6.03 -13.73
N ILE A 104 25.18 6.83 -14.39
CA ILE A 104 23.72 6.85 -14.12
C ILE A 104 23.08 5.49 -14.41
N ILE A 105 23.47 4.84 -15.50
CA ILE A 105 22.95 3.51 -15.87
C ILE A 105 23.35 2.48 -14.81
N VAL A 106 24.64 2.45 -14.46
CA VAL A 106 25.19 1.47 -13.48
C VAL A 106 24.63 1.72 -12.08
N GLU A 107 24.53 2.98 -11.64
CA GLU A 107 23.92 3.31 -10.33
C GLU A 107 22.46 2.89 -10.27
N GLY A 108 21.68 3.12 -11.35
CA GLY A 108 20.27 2.74 -11.43
C GLY A 108 20.07 1.23 -11.29
N GLU A 109 20.87 0.42 -11.95
CA GLU A 109 20.83 -1.05 -11.85
C GLU A 109 21.28 -1.54 -10.47
N MET A 110 22.35 -1.00 -9.91
CA MET A 110 22.86 -1.37 -8.58
C MET A 110 21.87 -1.02 -7.46
N LEU A 111 21.23 0.15 -7.53
CA LEU A 111 20.21 0.56 -6.55
C LEU A 111 18.99 -0.37 -6.62
N GLY A 112 18.52 -0.72 -7.81
CA GLY A 112 17.44 -1.68 -8.02
C GLY A 112 17.75 -3.07 -7.46
N TYR A 113 18.97 -3.57 -7.69
CA TYR A 113 19.43 -4.87 -7.17
C TYR A 113 19.54 -4.88 -5.63
N ARG A 114 20.15 -3.85 -5.05
CA ARG A 114 20.27 -3.70 -3.59
C ARG A 114 18.90 -3.60 -2.92
N ARG A 115 17.96 -2.88 -3.53
CA ARG A 115 16.57 -2.77 -3.07
C ARG A 115 15.86 -4.12 -3.04
N LYS A 116 15.90 -4.87 -4.16
CA LYS A 116 15.30 -6.20 -4.25
C LYS A 116 15.87 -7.15 -3.20
N ARG A 117 17.19 -7.13 -2.99
CA ARG A 117 17.84 -7.98 -1.99
C ARG A 117 17.45 -7.58 -0.57
N SER A 118 17.43 -6.29 -0.24
CA SER A 118 16.98 -5.81 1.06
C SER A 118 15.52 -6.16 1.36
N MET A 119 14.63 -6.11 0.33
CA MET A 119 13.24 -6.53 0.48
C MET A 119 13.14 -8.05 0.70
N ALA A 120 13.87 -8.85 -0.07
CA ALA A 120 13.91 -10.31 0.12
C ALA A 120 14.38 -10.68 1.54
N ASP A 121 15.42 -10.01 2.05
CA ASP A 121 15.93 -10.24 3.41
C ASP A 121 14.90 -9.83 4.50
N LYS A 122 14.13 -8.76 4.27
CA LYS A 122 13.04 -8.35 5.16
C LYS A 122 11.93 -9.41 5.17
N ILE A 123 11.48 -9.85 4.00
CA ILE A 123 10.41 -10.83 3.85
C ILE A 123 10.81 -12.17 4.46
N ALA A 124 12.05 -12.62 4.25
CA ALA A 124 12.55 -13.89 4.77
C ALA A 124 12.56 -13.99 6.31
N ARG A 125 12.47 -12.85 7.02
CA ARG A 125 12.40 -12.78 8.49
C ARG A 125 10.97 -12.71 9.03
N LEU A 126 9.97 -12.62 8.15
CA LEU A 126 8.58 -12.52 8.56
C LEU A 126 7.98 -13.91 8.80
N GLU A 127 7.29 -14.05 9.91
CA GLU A 127 6.48 -15.21 10.25
C GLU A 127 5.08 -14.76 10.65
N GLY A 128 4.05 -15.49 10.26
CA GLY A 128 2.67 -15.16 10.60
C GLY A 128 2.15 -13.85 9.98
N HIS A 129 2.77 -13.37 8.92
CA HIS A 129 2.38 -12.18 8.19
C HIS A 129 1.21 -12.44 7.22
N TYR A 130 0.63 -11.38 6.70
CA TYR A 130 -0.38 -11.45 5.65
C TYR A 130 0.23 -11.09 4.29
N ILE A 131 -0.21 -11.78 3.23
CA ILE A 131 0.17 -11.47 1.85
C ILE A 131 -1.02 -10.78 1.18
N ILE A 132 -0.78 -9.61 0.58
CA ILE A 132 -1.79 -8.82 -0.13
C ILE A 132 -1.44 -8.85 -1.61
N CYS A 133 -2.29 -9.50 -2.43
CA CYS A 133 -2.12 -9.61 -3.87
C CYS A 133 -2.98 -8.56 -4.58
N GLY A 134 -2.33 -7.50 -5.06
CA GLY A 134 -2.93 -6.31 -5.66
C GLY A 134 -2.99 -5.13 -4.69
N PHE A 135 -2.32 -4.02 -5.05
CA PHE A 135 -2.27 -2.79 -4.28
C PHE A 135 -3.06 -1.67 -4.98
N GLY A 136 -4.30 -2.01 -5.35
CA GLY A 136 -5.30 -1.05 -5.81
C GLY A 136 -6.05 -0.43 -4.64
N ARG A 137 -7.19 0.19 -4.91
CA ARG A 137 -8.04 0.85 -3.89
C ARG A 137 -8.39 -0.05 -2.70
N VAL A 138 -8.71 -1.32 -2.96
CA VAL A 138 -9.04 -2.29 -1.90
C VAL A 138 -7.78 -2.73 -1.16
N GLY A 139 -6.71 -3.10 -1.89
CA GLY A 139 -5.46 -3.56 -1.29
C GLY A 139 -4.81 -2.51 -0.39
N HIS A 140 -4.89 -1.24 -0.77
CA HIS A 140 -4.43 -0.12 0.04
C HIS A 140 -5.17 -0.06 1.39
N GLN A 141 -6.50 -0.12 1.38
CA GLN A 141 -7.31 -0.09 2.59
C GLN A 141 -7.08 -1.33 3.48
N VAL A 142 -6.88 -2.49 2.85
CA VAL A 142 -6.56 -3.74 3.58
C VAL A 142 -5.19 -3.63 4.25
N ALA A 143 -4.17 -3.11 3.55
CA ALA A 143 -2.83 -2.92 4.12
C ALA A 143 -2.88 -1.98 5.33
N GLU A 144 -3.54 -0.83 5.19
CA GLU A 144 -3.72 0.14 6.26
C GLU A 144 -4.45 -0.44 7.48
N ALA A 145 -5.52 -1.19 7.26
CA ALA A 145 -6.28 -1.81 8.35
C ALA A 145 -5.47 -2.88 9.09
N LEU A 146 -4.66 -3.67 8.38
CA LEU A 146 -3.78 -4.67 8.99
C LEU A 146 -2.65 -4.02 9.79
N GLU A 147 -2.01 -2.99 9.23
CA GLU A 147 -0.95 -2.22 9.91
C GLU A 147 -1.48 -1.56 11.20
N ASN A 148 -2.64 -0.92 11.14
CA ASN A 148 -3.31 -0.32 12.31
C ASN A 148 -3.67 -1.36 13.38
N SER A 149 -3.88 -2.60 12.97
CA SER A 149 -4.14 -3.73 13.89
C SER A 149 -2.86 -4.43 14.37
N GLY A 150 -1.67 -3.91 14.01
CA GLY A 150 -0.37 -4.44 14.44
C GLY A 150 0.09 -5.69 13.67
N PHE A 151 -0.52 -6.01 12.53
CA PHE A 151 -0.10 -7.14 11.70
C PHE A 151 0.89 -6.72 10.63
N SER A 152 1.93 -7.54 10.45
CA SER A 152 2.86 -7.38 9.32
C SER A 152 2.21 -7.86 8.02
N CYS A 153 2.47 -7.15 6.92
CA CYS A 153 2.01 -7.55 5.60
C CYS A 153 3.12 -7.46 4.55
N VAL A 154 3.01 -8.29 3.52
CA VAL A 154 3.81 -8.26 2.30
C VAL A 154 2.87 -7.97 1.13
N VAL A 155 3.16 -6.93 0.37
CA VAL A 155 2.35 -6.54 -0.77
C VAL A 155 2.96 -7.07 -2.07
N ILE A 156 2.15 -7.66 -2.93
CA ILE A 156 2.53 -8.05 -4.30
C ILE A 156 1.68 -7.22 -5.27
N ASP A 157 2.33 -6.42 -6.12
CA ASP A 157 1.66 -5.71 -7.21
C ASP A 157 2.54 -5.72 -8.47
N SER A 158 1.93 -5.84 -9.64
CA SER A 158 2.66 -5.87 -10.92
C SER A 158 3.10 -4.47 -11.38
N ARG A 159 2.50 -3.42 -10.83
CA ARG A 159 2.75 -2.03 -11.22
C ARG A 159 3.94 -1.47 -10.44
N GLN A 160 4.90 -0.91 -11.16
CA GLN A 160 6.08 -0.30 -10.56
C GLN A 160 5.77 1.07 -9.90
N GLU A 161 4.67 1.71 -10.28
CA GLU A 161 4.26 3.01 -9.77
C GLU A 161 3.87 2.95 -8.28
N THR A 162 3.42 1.79 -7.78
CA THR A 162 3.04 1.58 -6.38
C THR A 162 4.24 1.53 -5.42
N THR A 163 5.46 1.36 -5.94
CA THR A 163 6.67 1.19 -5.12
C THR A 163 6.99 2.39 -4.25
N GLY A 164 6.78 3.61 -4.77
CA GLY A 164 7.06 4.84 -4.02
C GLY A 164 6.21 4.98 -2.77
N GLU A 165 4.95 4.59 -2.83
CA GLU A 165 4.05 4.63 -1.69
C GLU A 165 4.38 3.52 -0.67
N LEU A 166 4.64 2.30 -1.14
CA LEU A 166 5.01 1.18 -0.28
C LEU A 166 6.34 1.42 0.44
N GLU A 167 7.30 2.07 -0.23
CA GLU A 167 8.56 2.49 0.38
C GLU A 167 8.36 3.56 1.46
N ALA A 168 7.51 4.55 1.21
CA ALA A 168 7.20 5.59 2.18
C ALA A 168 6.56 5.02 3.46
N ARG A 169 5.79 3.93 3.33
CA ARG A 169 5.20 3.18 4.45
C ARG A 169 6.21 2.25 5.13
N GLY A 170 7.36 1.96 4.51
CA GLY A 170 8.32 0.97 4.99
C GLY A 170 7.83 -0.48 4.90
N ALA A 171 6.69 -0.72 4.24
CA ALA A 171 6.07 -2.03 4.08
C ALA A 171 6.89 -2.92 3.13
N PRO A 172 7.12 -4.20 3.45
CA PRO A 172 7.71 -5.15 2.53
C PRO A 172 6.83 -5.35 1.29
N TYR A 173 7.46 -5.34 0.10
CA TYR A 173 6.72 -5.51 -1.15
C TYR A 173 7.52 -6.27 -2.21
N ILE A 174 6.79 -6.83 -3.18
CA ILE A 174 7.33 -7.47 -4.37
C ILE A 174 6.65 -6.87 -5.60
N VAL A 175 7.43 -6.34 -6.54
CA VAL A 175 6.92 -5.95 -7.85
C VAL A 175 6.93 -7.21 -8.72
N GLY A 176 5.75 -7.75 -8.98
CA GLY A 176 5.61 -9.00 -9.72
C GLY A 176 4.15 -9.42 -9.91
N ASP A 177 3.97 -10.45 -10.70
CA ASP A 177 2.66 -11.07 -10.93
C ASP A 177 2.36 -12.08 -9.82
N ALA A 178 1.30 -11.81 -9.05
CA ALA A 178 0.84 -12.67 -7.97
C ALA A 178 0.26 -14.02 -8.46
N THR A 179 -0.04 -14.15 -9.76
CA THR A 179 -0.47 -15.44 -10.35
C THR A 179 0.69 -16.41 -10.52
N ASN A 180 1.93 -15.96 -10.40
CA ASN A 180 3.11 -16.80 -10.50
C ASN A 180 3.47 -17.38 -9.12
N ASP A 181 3.53 -18.69 -9.02
CA ASP A 181 3.87 -19.44 -7.80
C ASP A 181 5.20 -18.99 -7.19
N HIS A 182 6.21 -18.70 -8.02
CA HIS A 182 7.50 -18.20 -7.55
C HIS A 182 7.36 -16.87 -6.79
N THR A 183 6.49 -15.97 -7.23
CA THR A 183 6.23 -14.69 -6.56
C THR A 183 5.58 -14.91 -5.19
N LEU A 184 4.64 -15.85 -5.09
CA LEU A 184 4.02 -16.22 -3.82
C LEU A 184 5.02 -16.86 -2.85
N VAL A 185 5.92 -17.71 -3.35
CA VAL A 185 7.00 -18.30 -2.55
C VAL A 185 7.97 -17.22 -2.06
N GLN A 186 8.35 -16.26 -2.90
CA GLN A 186 9.17 -15.12 -2.49
C GLN A 186 8.49 -14.25 -1.42
N ALA A 187 7.15 -14.18 -1.44
CA ALA A 187 6.37 -13.48 -0.41
C ALA A 187 6.24 -14.25 0.91
N GLY A 188 6.83 -15.44 1.01
CA GLY A 188 6.82 -16.26 2.23
C GLY A 188 5.50 -16.98 2.49
N ILE A 189 4.81 -17.47 1.45
CA ILE A 189 3.47 -18.08 1.55
C ILE A 189 3.42 -19.27 2.53
N HIS A 190 4.52 -19.99 2.71
CA HIS A 190 4.58 -21.14 3.61
C HIS A 190 4.59 -20.73 5.09
N GLN A 191 5.07 -19.52 5.42
CA GLN A 191 5.11 -18.93 6.75
C GLN A 191 4.00 -17.91 7.00
N ALA A 192 3.22 -17.58 5.96
CA ALA A 192 2.15 -16.60 6.05
C ALA A 192 0.97 -17.14 6.88
N ARG A 193 0.33 -16.25 7.64
CA ARG A 193 -0.92 -16.52 8.37
C ARG A 193 -2.13 -16.47 7.43
N GLY A 194 -2.10 -15.62 6.42
CA GLY A 194 -3.21 -15.46 5.50
C GLY A 194 -2.82 -14.75 4.21
N LEU A 195 -3.70 -14.83 3.22
CA LEU A 195 -3.55 -14.17 1.94
C LEU A 195 -4.86 -13.46 1.56
N ILE A 196 -4.71 -12.24 1.05
CA ILE A 196 -5.83 -11.43 0.55
C ILE A 196 -5.63 -11.23 -0.95
N ALA A 197 -6.44 -11.90 -1.78
CA ALA A 197 -6.47 -11.72 -3.22
C ALA A 197 -7.43 -10.58 -3.58
N CYS A 198 -6.91 -9.41 -3.88
CA CYS A 198 -7.69 -8.18 -4.09
C CYS A 198 -7.29 -7.38 -5.33
N SER A 199 -6.74 -8.06 -6.35
CA SER A 199 -6.54 -7.50 -7.68
C SER A 199 -7.85 -7.01 -8.31
N ASP A 200 -7.75 -6.11 -9.27
CA ASP A 200 -8.93 -5.63 -10.04
C ASP A 200 -9.48 -6.69 -11.01
N SER A 201 -8.73 -7.76 -11.28
CA SER A 201 -9.14 -8.87 -12.15
C SER A 201 -9.65 -10.06 -11.34
N ASP A 202 -10.91 -10.41 -11.54
CA ASP A 202 -11.52 -11.62 -10.96
C ASP A 202 -10.78 -12.90 -11.39
N VAL A 203 -10.31 -12.95 -12.63
CA VAL A 203 -9.55 -14.10 -13.16
C VAL A 203 -8.22 -14.24 -12.39
N ALA A 204 -7.51 -13.13 -12.18
CA ALA A 204 -6.27 -13.14 -11.41
C ALA A 204 -6.54 -13.57 -9.95
N ASN A 205 -7.61 -13.08 -9.32
CA ASN A 205 -7.96 -13.45 -7.95
C ASN A 205 -8.27 -14.95 -7.81
N VAL A 206 -8.97 -15.55 -8.80
CA VAL A 206 -9.22 -17.00 -8.83
C VAL A 206 -7.90 -17.77 -8.96
N TYR A 207 -7.01 -17.33 -9.85
CA TYR A 207 -5.73 -17.99 -10.08
C TYR A 207 -4.83 -17.91 -8.86
N VAL A 208 -4.67 -16.71 -8.29
CA VAL A 208 -3.93 -16.50 -7.04
C VAL A 208 -4.47 -17.37 -5.91
N THR A 209 -5.79 -17.45 -5.76
CA THR A 209 -6.43 -18.29 -4.73
C THR A 209 -6.10 -19.77 -4.92
N LEU A 210 -6.15 -20.26 -6.14
CA LEU A 210 -5.83 -21.64 -6.48
C LEU A 210 -4.37 -21.98 -6.20
N SER A 211 -3.44 -21.15 -6.69
CA SER A 211 -2.00 -21.29 -6.45
C SER A 211 -1.68 -21.20 -4.95
N ALA A 212 -2.24 -20.24 -4.25
CA ALA A 212 -2.03 -20.09 -2.80
C ALA A 212 -2.50 -21.32 -2.01
N ARG A 213 -3.67 -21.89 -2.36
CA ARG A 213 -4.19 -23.09 -1.71
C ARG A 213 -3.35 -24.32 -2.01
N ALA A 214 -2.83 -24.43 -3.26
CA ALA A 214 -1.92 -25.51 -3.65
C ALA A 214 -0.59 -25.44 -2.91
N LEU A 215 -0.01 -24.23 -2.75
CA LEU A 215 1.26 -24.03 -2.06
C LEU A 215 1.15 -24.15 -0.54
N ASN A 216 0.03 -23.71 0.05
CA ASN A 216 -0.21 -23.79 1.49
C ASN A 216 -1.67 -24.21 1.76
N PRO A 217 -1.93 -25.51 2.00
CA PRO A 217 -3.27 -26.04 2.22
C PRO A 217 -3.98 -25.48 3.46
N SER A 218 -3.24 -24.99 4.46
CA SER A 218 -3.80 -24.45 5.72
C SER A 218 -4.00 -22.94 5.72
N LEU A 219 -3.58 -22.25 4.65
CA LEU A 219 -3.59 -20.80 4.58
C LEU A 219 -5.02 -20.24 4.66
N HIS A 220 -5.23 -19.20 5.47
CA HIS A 220 -6.50 -18.48 5.47
C HIS A 220 -6.56 -17.50 4.29
N ILE A 221 -7.44 -17.76 3.32
CA ILE A 221 -7.53 -17.00 2.08
C ILE A 221 -8.84 -16.21 2.05
N VAL A 222 -8.70 -14.89 1.91
CA VAL A 222 -9.81 -13.96 1.65
C VAL A 222 -9.66 -13.44 0.23
N ALA A 223 -10.71 -13.53 -0.58
CA ALA A 223 -10.64 -13.09 -1.96
C ALA A 223 -11.72 -12.05 -2.29
N ARG A 224 -11.35 -11.11 -3.15
CA ARG A 224 -12.25 -10.12 -3.71
C ARG A 224 -12.92 -10.68 -4.97
N ALA A 225 -14.24 -10.56 -5.05
CA ALA A 225 -15.02 -10.76 -6.26
C ALA A 225 -15.53 -9.40 -6.77
N GLY A 226 -15.27 -9.09 -8.04
CA GLY A 226 -15.87 -7.94 -8.72
C GLY A 226 -17.31 -8.22 -9.16
N HIS A 227 -17.60 -9.49 -9.50
CA HIS A 227 -18.90 -9.96 -9.97
C HIS A 227 -19.45 -11.07 -9.08
N PRO A 228 -20.78 -11.14 -8.83
CA PRO A 228 -21.38 -12.17 -7.99
C PRO A 228 -21.13 -13.60 -8.44
N GLU A 229 -21.02 -13.83 -9.76
CA GLU A 229 -20.76 -15.14 -10.35
C GLU A 229 -19.36 -15.68 -10.02
N THR A 230 -18.41 -14.79 -9.72
CA THR A 230 -17.02 -15.16 -9.38
C THR A 230 -16.92 -15.68 -7.94
N GLU A 231 -17.85 -15.32 -7.06
CA GLU A 231 -17.84 -15.75 -5.66
C GLU A 231 -17.78 -17.28 -5.54
N LYS A 232 -18.65 -17.99 -6.25
CA LYS A 232 -18.65 -19.47 -6.25
C LYS A 232 -17.35 -20.04 -6.75
N LYS A 233 -16.76 -19.44 -7.79
CA LYS A 233 -15.48 -19.90 -8.36
C LYS A 233 -14.33 -19.70 -7.38
N LEU A 234 -14.30 -18.59 -6.67
CA LEU A 234 -13.29 -18.31 -5.63
C LEU A 234 -13.39 -19.30 -4.44
N ILE A 235 -14.60 -19.62 -4.00
CA ILE A 235 -14.80 -20.66 -2.97
C ILE A 235 -14.32 -22.03 -3.48
N MET A 236 -14.66 -22.40 -4.72
CA MET A 236 -14.19 -23.65 -5.35
C MET A 236 -12.66 -23.67 -5.52
N ALA A 237 -12.03 -22.52 -5.78
CA ALA A 237 -10.58 -22.38 -5.84
C ALA A 237 -9.90 -22.49 -4.47
N GLY A 238 -10.65 -22.48 -3.37
CA GLY A 238 -10.14 -22.67 -2.01
C GLY A 238 -10.11 -21.41 -1.14
N ALA A 239 -10.82 -20.34 -1.52
CA ALA A 239 -10.99 -19.18 -0.63
C ALA A 239 -11.83 -19.55 0.61
N ASN A 240 -11.40 -19.13 1.79
CA ASN A 240 -12.15 -19.29 3.03
C ASN A 240 -13.30 -18.29 3.12
N ARG A 241 -13.09 -17.08 2.57
CA ARG A 241 -14.09 -16.01 2.51
C ARG A 241 -13.97 -15.26 1.20
N VAL A 242 -15.10 -14.81 0.68
CA VAL A 242 -15.17 -13.95 -0.50
C VAL A 242 -15.93 -12.69 -0.15
N ILE A 243 -15.41 -11.55 -0.59
CA ILE A 243 -15.99 -10.23 -0.39
C ILE A 243 -16.21 -9.57 -1.76
N SER A 244 -17.41 -9.00 -1.94
CA SER A 244 -17.76 -8.18 -3.11
C SER A 244 -17.92 -6.72 -2.69
N PRO A 245 -16.84 -5.91 -2.71
CA PRO A 245 -16.86 -4.55 -2.16
C PRO A 245 -17.91 -3.65 -2.82
N TYR A 246 -18.07 -3.77 -4.14
CA TYR A 246 -19.04 -2.97 -4.88
C TYR A 246 -20.48 -3.31 -4.52
N LEU A 247 -20.78 -4.58 -4.29
CA LEU A 247 -22.12 -5.01 -3.87
C LEU A 247 -22.43 -4.49 -2.46
N ILE A 248 -21.46 -4.59 -1.55
CA ILE A 248 -21.59 -4.09 -0.18
C ILE A 248 -21.78 -2.57 -0.20
N ALA A 249 -20.90 -1.85 -0.90
CA ALA A 249 -20.98 -0.39 -1.01
C ALA A 249 -22.28 0.06 -1.67
N GLY A 250 -22.69 -0.57 -2.77
CA GLY A 250 -23.94 -0.24 -3.46
C GLY A 250 -25.17 -0.44 -2.59
N ARG A 251 -25.26 -1.57 -1.87
CA ARG A 251 -26.35 -1.82 -0.90
C ARG A 251 -26.36 -0.78 0.23
N ARG A 252 -25.17 -0.42 0.72
CA ARG A 252 -25.04 0.58 1.79
C ARG A 252 -25.47 1.96 1.31
N MET A 253 -25.05 2.38 0.12
CA MET A 253 -25.46 3.65 -0.48
C MET A 253 -26.98 3.72 -0.68
N ALA A 254 -27.59 2.64 -1.19
CA ALA A 254 -29.03 2.55 -1.35
C ALA A 254 -29.76 2.62 0.00
N ALA A 255 -29.24 1.95 1.04
CA ALA A 255 -29.83 2.02 2.38
C ALA A 255 -29.74 3.43 2.97
N LEU A 256 -28.60 4.11 2.83
CA LEU A 256 -28.43 5.52 3.26
C LEU A 256 -29.38 6.47 2.51
N ALA A 257 -29.59 6.25 1.23
CA ALA A 257 -30.51 7.07 0.43
C ALA A 257 -31.98 6.83 0.77
N THR A 258 -32.37 5.60 1.12
CA THR A 258 -33.78 5.23 1.35
C THR A 258 -34.19 5.25 2.81
N ARG A 259 -33.25 5.00 3.73
CA ARG A 259 -33.49 4.87 5.17
C ARG A 259 -32.36 5.51 5.99
N PRO A 260 -32.10 6.82 5.85
CA PRO A 260 -30.95 7.48 6.48
C PRO A 260 -30.92 7.29 8.01
N VAL A 261 -32.04 7.58 8.68
CA VAL A 261 -32.14 7.48 10.16
C VAL A 261 -31.83 6.07 10.68
N THR A 262 -32.32 5.04 9.99
CA THR A 262 -32.04 3.64 10.38
C THR A 262 -30.56 3.30 10.17
N SER A 263 -29.98 3.79 9.10
CA SER A 263 -28.56 3.58 8.77
C SER A 263 -27.65 4.29 9.78
N ASP A 264 -27.95 5.53 10.13
CA ASP A 264 -27.23 6.30 11.14
C ASP A 264 -27.31 5.63 12.52
N PHE A 265 -28.49 5.12 12.89
CA PHE A 265 -28.67 4.37 14.14
C PHE A 265 -27.81 3.10 14.17
N LEU A 266 -27.80 2.32 13.09
CA LEU A 266 -26.99 1.10 13.00
C LEU A 266 -25.48 1.42 13.06
N ASP A 267 -25.01 2.49 12.43
CA ASP A 267 -23.63 2.92 12.50
C ASP A 267 -23.23 3.33 13.93
N LEU A 268 -24.10 4.04 14.61
CA LEU A 268 -23.91 4.47 15.99
C LEU A 268 -23.76 3.28 16.94
N VAL A 269 -24.55 2.22 16.71
CA VAL A 269 -24.58 1.01 17.55
C VAL A 269 -23.45 0.05 17.22
N THR A 270 -22.99 -0.04 15.95
CA THR A 270 -22.00 -1.02 15.52
C THR A 270 -20.57 -0.51 15.52
N HIS A 271 -20.33 0.78 15.37
CA HIS A 271 -18.99 1.34 15.20
C HIS A 271 -18.57 2.34 16.31
N GLY A 272 -19.36 2.47 17.38
CA GLY A 272 -19.01 3.28 18.55
C GLY A 272 -18.61 4.70 18.17
N GLY A 273 -19.56 5.51 17.66
CA GLY A 273 -19.39 6.97 17.52
C GLY A 273 -19.22 7.64 18.89
N GLN A 274 -19.23 8.98 18.95
CA GLN A 274 -19.09 9.77 20.19
C GLN A 274 -20.12 9.45 21.31
N VAL A 275 -20.98 8.48 21.11
CA VAL A 275 -21.97 7.98 22.09
C VAL A 275 -21.49 6.61 22.56
N GLU A 276 -21.28 6.48 23.85
CA GLU A 276 -20.84 5.25 24.56
C GLU A 276 -21.83 4.06 24.47
N PHE A 277 -22.68 4.02 23.47
CA PHE A 277 -23.78 3.06 23.32
C PHE A 277 -23.42 2.02 22.27
N SER A 278 -23.17 0.77 22.67
CA SER A 278 -22.71 -0.29 21.78
C SER A 278 -23.44 -1.60 22.02
N MET A 279 -23.30 -2.50 21.04
CA MET A 279 -23.82 -3.87 21.12
C MET A 279 -22.74 -4.80 21.65
N TYR A 280 -23.09 -5.58 22.67
CA TYR A 280 -22.20 -6.51 23.34
C TYR A 280 -22.75 -7.92 23.31
N GLU A 281 -21.86 -8.89 23.26
CA GLU A 281 -22.17 -10.31 23.40
C GLU A 281 -21.71 -10.79 24.77
N MET A 282 -22.64 -11.33 25.57
CA MET A 282 -22.37 -11.77 26.93
C MET A 282 -22.88 -13.19 27.14
N THR A 283 -21.98 -14.10 27.48
CA THR A 283 -22.37 -15.49 27.82
C THR A 283 -22.80 -15.58 29.26
N VAL A 284 -23.98 -16.16 29.50
CA VAL A 284 -24.52 -16.38 30.87
C VAL A 284 -23.74 -17.52 31.52
N PRO A 285 -23.04 -17.29 32.67
CA PRO A 285 -22.40 -18.35 33.42
C PRO A 285 -23.42 -19.39 33.90
N GLU A 286 -23.02 -20.65 34.02
CA GLU A 286 -23.90 -21.73 34.49
C GLU A 286 -24.43 -21.49 35.91
N ASN A 287 -23.63 -20.83 36.74
CA ASN A 287 -23.94 -20.53 38.14
C ASN A 287 -24.58 -19.15 38.33
N SER A 288 -24.97 -18.45 37.25
CA SER A 288 -25.55 -17.11 37.33
C SER A 288 -26.93 -17.13 37.99
N LEU A 289 -27.21 -16.12 38.83
CA LEU A 289 -28.55 -15.91 39.41
C LEU A 289 -29.63 -15.63 38.36
N LEU A 290 -29.26 -15.39 37.13
CA LEU A 290 -30.19 -15.17 35.99
C LEU A 290 -30.69 -16.50 35.39
N VAL A 291 -30.00 -17.61 35.66
CA VAL A 291 -30.37 -18.93 35.12
C VAL A 291 -31.76 -19.35 35.60
N PHE A 292 -32.58 -19.84 34.69
CA PHE A 292 -33.98 -20.20 34.82
C PHE A 292 -34.97 -19.06 35.05
N LYS A 293 -34.53 -17.81 35.25
CA LYS A 293 -35.41 -16.64 35.28
C LYS A 293 -35.91 -16.28 33.89
N THR A 294 -37.09 -15.74 33.81
CA THR A 294 -37.58 -15.03 32.61
C THR A 294 -36.94 -13.67 32.55
N LEU A 295 -36.94 -13.02 31.35
CA LEU A 295 -36.46 -11.67 31.21
C LEU A 295 -37.21 -10.67 32.10
N ALA A 296 -38.50 -10.90 32.34
CA ALA A 296 -39.28 -10.10 33.30
C ALA A 296 -38.80 -10.25 34.74
N GLU A 297 -38.54 -11.49 35.18
CA GLU A 297 -38.06 -11.76 36.53
C GLU A 297 -36.62 -11.32 36.76
N ALA A 298 -35.80 -11.34 35.71
CA ALA A 298 -34.43 -10.86 35.71
C ALA A 298 -34.31 -9.35 35.81
N ASP A 299 -35.32 -8.62 35.30
CA ASP A 299 -35.39 -7.15 35.23
C ASP A 299 -34.06 -6.47 34.87
N ILE A 300 -33.42 -7.03 33.85
CA ILE A 300 -32.09 -6.55 33.37
C ILE A 300 -32.15 -5.08 33.05
N ARG A 301 -33.20 -4.66 32.31
CA ARG A 301 -33.34 -3.25 31.89
C ARG A 301 -33.58 -2.30 33.06
N GLY A 302 -34.43 -2.69 34.02
CA GLY A 302 -34.72 -1.86 35.17
C GLY A 302 -33.53 -1.73 36.11
N THR A 303 -32.75 -2.79 36.28
CA THR A 303 -31.61 -2.84 37.22
C THR A 303 -30.33 -2.24 36.61
N THR A 304 -30.04 -2.50 35.34
CA THR A 304 -28.77 -2.13 34.72
C THR A 304 -28.89 -1.02 33.69
N GLY A 305 -30.08 -0.79 33.14
CA GLY A 305 -30.32 0.07 31.98
C GLY A 305 -30.00 -0.58 30.63
N ALA A 306 -29.37 -1.76 30.61
CA ALA A 306 -29.03 -2.47 29.39
C ALA A 306 -30.26 -3.19 28.80
N THR A 307 -30.33 -3.31 27.48
CA THR A 307 -31.48 -3.92 26.79
C THR A 307 -31.06 -5.19 26.08
N VAL A 308 -31.67 -6.33 26.40
CA VAL A 308 -31.44 -7.60 25.70
C VAL A 308 -32.19 -7.55 24.35
N LEU A 309 -31.44 -7.65 23.24
CA LEU A 309 -31.98 -7.61 21.88
C LEU A 309 -32.26 -9.01 21.34
N ALA A 310 -31.40 -9.98 21.66
CA ALA A 310 -31.54 -11.35 21.21
C ALA A 310 -30.89 -12.33 22.23
N ILE A 311 -31.31 -13.60 22.17
CA ILE A 311 -30.73 -14.69 22.93
C ILE A 311 -30.32 -15.79 21.93
N ARG A 312 -29.04 -16.17 21.92
CA ARG A 312 -28.58 -17.34 21.17
C ARG A 312 -28.41 -18.50 22.15
N LYS A 313 -29.08 -19.59 21.83
CA LYS A 313 -29.01 -20.83 22.62
C LYS A 313 -27.74 -21.63 22.31
N PRO A 314 -27.28 -22.52 23.21
CA PRO A 314 -26.11 -23.37 22.94
C PRO A 314 -26.25 -24.29 21.72
N ASP A 315 -27.48 -24.64 21.33
CA ASP A 315 -27.77 -25.42 20.12
C ASP A 315 -27.65 -24.60 18.81
N GLY A 316 -27.33 -23.30 18.92
CA GLY A 316 -27.18 -22.38 17.80
C GLY A 316 -28.48 -21.70 17.38
N SER A 317 -29.63 -22.03 17.97
CA SER A 317 -30.90 -21.33 17.68
C SER A 317 -30.88 -19.90 18.22
N PHE A 318 -31.54 -18.98 17.49
CA PHE A 318 -31.63 -17.55 17.84
C PHE A 318 -33.05 -17.16 18.15
N ASP A 319 -33.30 -16.61 19.35
CA ASP A 319 -34.49 -15.83 19.65
C ASP A 319 -34.17 -14.36 19.40
N LEU A 320 -34.64 -13.84 18.23
CA LEU A 320 -34.35 -12.47 17.78
C LEU A 320 -35.31 -11.43 18.38
N GLN A 321 -36.39 -11.85 19.03
CA GLN A 321 -37.36 -11.00 19.71
C GLN A 321 -37.77 -11.63 21.05
N PRO A 322 -36.83 -11.72 22.00
CA PRO A 322 -37.14 -12.37 23.25
C PRO A 322 -38.24 -11.61 23.98
N SER A 323 -39.28 -12.36 24.35
CA SER A 323 -40.40 -11.82 25.11
C SER A 323 -40.05 -11.69 26.58
N SER A 324 -40.86 -10.96 27.33
CA SER A 324 -40.73 -10.91 28.79
C SER A 324 -40.76 -12.29 29.47
N LEU A 325 -41.36 -13.30 28.81
CA LEU A 325 -41.46 -14.68 29.27
C LEU A 325 -40.30 -15.57 28.79
N SER A 326 -39.42 -15.07 27.89
CA SER A 326 -38.27 -15.84 27.44
C SER A 326 -37.33 -16.13 28.61
N ARG A 327 -36.99 -17.43 28.80
CA ARG A 327 -36.13 -17.90 29.88
C ARG A 327 -34.67 -17.83 29.51
N ILE A 328 -33.87 -17.38 30.46
CA ILE A 328 -32.41 -17.37 30.38
C ILE A 328 -31.91 -18.72 30.91
N CYS A 329 -31.03 -19.36 30.15
CA CYS A 329 -30.38 -20.61 30.56
C CYS A 329 -28.87 -20.40 30.69
N GLY A 330 -28.20 -21.28 31.40
CA GLY A 330 -26.74 -21.31 31.42
C GLY A 330 -26.17 -21.51 30.00
N HIS A 331 -25.07 -20.87 29.72
CA HIS A 331 -24.41 -20.82 28.38
C HIS A 331 -25.20 -20.13 27.25
N ASP A 332 -26.36 -19.52 27.56
CA ASP A 332 -27.00 -18.63 26.59
C ASP A 332 -26.08 -17.45 26.30
N LEU A 333 -26.00 -17.04 25.01
CA LEU A 333 -25.34 -15.81 24.61
C LEU A 333 -26.39 -14.71 24.47
N LEU A 334 -26.32 -13.73 25.35
CA LEU A 334 -27.17 -12.54 25.29
C LEU A 334 -26.54 -11.48 24.37
N VAL A 335 -27.28 -11.02 23.36
CA VAL A 335 -26.93 -9.83 22.58
C VAL A 335 -27.57 -8.64 23.27
N VAL A 336 -26.76 -7.76 23.82
CA VAL A 336 -27.20 -6.67 24.70
C VAL A 336 -26.78 -5.34 24.14
N LEU A 337 -27.66 -4.35 24.24
CA LEU A 337 -27.42 -2.97 23.85
C LEU A 337 -27.32 -2.11 25.12
N GLY A 338 -26.23 -1.33 25.23
CA GLY A 338 -26.04 -0.45 26.40
C GLY A 338 -24.73 0.33 26.36
N THR A 339 -24.54 1.20 27.35
CA THR A 339 -23.23 1.85 27.60
C THR A 339 -22.28 0.89 28.32
N LEU A 340 -20.99 1.19 28.30
CA LEU A 340 -20.00 0.37 29.03
C LEU A 340 -20.37 0.19 30.51
N GLU A 341 -20.81 1.27 31.18
CA GLU A 341 -21.25 1.24 32.56
C GLU A 341 -22.44 0.31 32.79
N GLN A 342 -23.40 0.31 31.86
CA GLN A 342 -24.58 -0.57 31.92
C GLN A 342 -24.21 -2.04 31.73
N ILE A 343 -23.24 -2.32 30.86
CA ILE A 343 -22.72 -3.66 30.61
C ILE A 343 -21.93 -4.17 31.80
N GLU A 344 -21.10 -3.35 32.43
CA GLU A 344 -20.40 -3.72 33.66
C GLU A 344 -21.37 -4.05 34.80
N LYS A 345 -22.48 -3.30 34.92
CA LYS A 345 -23.55 -3.61 35.89
C LYS A 345 -24.19 -4.97 35.59
N LEU A 346 -24.47 -5.25 34.31
CA LEU A 346 -25.03 -6.52 33.88
C LEU A 346 -24.05 -7.68 34.16
N GLN A 347 -22.77 -7.49 33.85
CA GLN A 347 -21.76 -8.50 34.14
C GLN A 347 -21.70 -8.86 35.63
N LYS A 348 -21.67 -7.86 36.50
CA LYS A 348 -21.73 -8.08 37.96
C LYS A 348 -23.01 -8.82 38.40
N MET A 349 -24.14 -8.50 37.75
CA MET A 349 -25.41 -9.19 38.02
C MET A 349 -25.40 -10.65 37.55
N MET A 350 -24.61 -10.99 36.54
CA MET A 350 -24.46 -12.37 36.06
C MET A 350 -23.49 -13.19 36.88
N GLU A 351 -22.51 -12.56 37.53
CA GLU A 351 -21.46 -13.19 38.33
C GLU A 351 -21.88 -13.36 39.84
N SER A 352 -22.93 -12.65 40.27
CA SER A 352 -23.46 -12.76 41.61
C SER A 352 -24.48 -13.87 41.72
#